data_a2c8ff322453bbc9c32e7cf545e9ff0f
#
_entry.id   a2c8ff322453bbc9c32e7cf545e9ff0f
#
_cell.length_a   1.000
_cell.length_b   1.000
_cell.length_c   1.000
_cell.angle_alpha   90.00
_cell.angle_beta   90.00
_cell.angle_gamma   90.00
#
_symmetry.space_group_name_H-M   'P 1'
#
loop_
_entity.id
_entity.type
_entity.pdbx_description
1 polymer ?
#
loop_
_entity_poly.entity_id
_entity_poly.type
_entity_poly.pdbx_seq_one_letter_code
_entity_poly.pdbx_strand_id
1 'polypeptide(L)'
;MAQKPDNGDKLPTDRLLPGKSFRQGCTAKAAAPLAAEATSGLLGLSLPRRTALIASLAPLLPQAALARTGTGAHTSLSTHSHNTLHAPAIIRGAAPPPPLVMLDPGHGGKDPGAVGYSGTYEKHVSEAAAAELERQLLATGRYRVALTRSSDRFIPLEGRVEMAQAHKASLFISMHADALHDSAVRGASVYTLAGAASDSQTAMIAQSENSADLFGGPHVHATSPEVQQILASLVSEETRRGSTHIANQVVSSFQSRISLLSHPHRHAAFVVLKAADIPSVLVEMGFMSNRSDEAALRQAGHRAMVAGAMRDAVDRYFATTRIGVG
;
A
#
# COMPACT_ATOMS: atom_id res chain seq x y z
N MET A 1 -11.24 66.13 36.42
CA MET A 1 -10.08 66.99 36.43
C MET A 1 -8.86 66.17 35.97
N ALA A 2 -8.08 66.76 35.01
CA ALA A 2 -6.78 66.38 34.49
C ALA A 2 -6.82 65.16 33.53
N GLN A 3 -6.81 65.40 32.27
CA GLN A 3 -5.87 65.88 31.26
C GLN A 3 -5.11 64.77 30.59
N LYS A 4 -5.46 64.58 29.27
CA LYS A 4 -4.73 63.93 28.19
C LYS A 4 -3.38 64.65 27.93
N PRO A 5 -2.39 63.99 27.43
CA PRO A 5 -1.80 64.55 26.21
C PRO A 5 -1.76 63.61 25.02
N ASP A 6 -2.09 64.22 23.95
CA ASP A 6 -1.89 63.96 22.56
C ASP A 6 -0.40 63.94 22.21
N ASN A 7 0.06 62.97 21.37
CA ASN A 7 1.28 63.10 20.58
C ASN A 7 1.10 62.33 19.31
N GLY A 8 0.73 63.09 18.29
CA GLY A 8 0.87 62.67 16.90
C GLY A 8 2.35 62.62 16.53
N ASP A 9 2.71 61.62 15.78
CA ASP A 9 3.91 61.68 14.94
C ASP A 9 3.67 61.05 13.59
N LYS A 10 4.15 61.80 12.62
CA LYS A 10 3.91 61.77 11.22
C LYS A 10 4.66 60.62 10.53
N LEU A 11 3.99 60.04 9.53
CA LEU A 11 4.61 59.27 8.45
C LEU A 11 5.61 60.11 7.65
N PRO A 12 6.73 59.55 7.21
CA PRO A 12 7.46 60.07 6.04
C PRO A 12 7.11 59.28 4.78
N THR A 13 6.57 60.00 3.85
CA THR A 13 6.43 59.66 2.42
C THR A 13 7.81 59.68 1.74
N ASP A 14 7.90 58.89 0.69
CA ASP A 14 8.76 59.03 -0.49
C ASP A 14 10.23 58.59 -0.44
N ARG A 15 10.49 57.57 -1.21
CA ARG A 15 11.47 57.57 -2.30
C ARG A 15 11.30 56.39 -3.27
N LEU A 16 10.68 56.72 -4.39
CA LEU A 16 10.81 55.99 -5.65
C LEU A 16 12.26 56.16 -6.17
N LEU A 17 12.92 55.07 -6.51
CA LEU A 17 14.10 55.08 -7.38
C LEU A 17 13.85 54.15 -8.58
N PRO A 18 14.32 54.52 -9.77
CA PRO A 18 13.88 53.94 -11.04
C PRO A 18 14.72 52.78 -11.51
N GLY A 19 14.08 52.00 -12.33
CA GLY A 19 14.45 50.87 -13.17
C GLY A 19 15.91 50.62 -13.54
N LYS A 20 16.24 49.32 -13.55
CA LYS A 20 17.22 48.78 -14.51
C LYS A 20 16.63 47.56 -15.20
N SER A 21 16.22 47.77 -16.44
CA SER A 21 16.00 46.77 -17.46
C SER A 21 17.30 46.02 -17.73
N PHE A 22 17.32 44.71 -17.52
CA PHE A 22 18.36 43.84 -18.05
C PHE A 22 17.73 42.92 -19.07
N ARG A 23 17.76 43.36 -20.33
CA ARG A 23 17.59 42.46 -21.48
C ARG A 23 18.93 41.81 -21.74
N GLN A 24 19.00 40.49 -21.59
CA GLN A 24 19.98 39.71 -22.31
C GLN A 24 19.30 38.54 -22.97
N GLY A 25 19.36 38.57 -24.28
CA GLY A 25 18.95 37.53 -25.19
C GLY A 25 19.90 36.33 -25.11
N CYS A 26 19.32 35.16 -25.05
CA CYS A 26 20.00 33.93 -25.42
C CYS A 26 19.29 33.35 -26.62
N THR A 27 19.98 33.38 -27.72
CA THR A 27 19.66 32.76 -29.01
C THR A 27 19.59 31.26 -28.85
N ALA A 28 18.43 30.69 -29.19
CA ALA A 28 18.27 29.27 -29.35
C ALA A 28 19.02 28.77 -30.57
N LYS A 29 19.95 27.85 -30.39
CA LYS A 29 20.63 27.12 -31.44
C LYS A 29 19.87 25.83 -31.65
N ALA A 30 19.14 25.76 -32.77
CA ALA A 30 18.46 24.55 -33.24
C ALA A 30 19.50 23.49 -33.60
N ALA A 31 19.36 22.31 -33.02
CA ALA A 31 20.06 21.10 -33.47
C ALA A 31 19.08 20.26 -34.29
N ALA A 32 19.45 19.95 -35.51
CA ALA A 32 18.73 19.12 -36.46
C ALA A 32 18.76 17.64 -36.04
N PRO A 33 17.77 16.83 -36.45
CA PRO A 33 17.75 15.39 -36.17
C PRO A 33 18.64 14.62 -37.11
N LEU A 34 19.46 13.73 -36.56
CA LEU A 34 20.16 12.68 -37.30
C LEU A 34 19.20 11.52 -37.57
N ALA A 35 18.88 11.30 -38.83
CA ALA A 35 18.26 10.10 -39.28
C ALA A 35 19.25 8.92 -39.25
N ALA A 36 18.90 7.84 -38.58
CA ALA A 36 19.57 6.56 -38.65
C ALA A 36 18.69 5.57 -39.39
N GLU A 37 19.19 5.11 -40.52
CA GLU A 37 18.59 4.11 -41.40
C GLU A 37 18.49 2.75 -40.70
N ALA A 38 17.32 2.14 -40.82
CA ALA A 38 17.07 0.76 -40.46
C ALA A 38 17.55 -0.19 -41.56
N THR A 39 18.50 -1.04 -41.28
CA THR A 39 18.79 -2.23 -42.08
C THR A 39 18.12 -3.46 -41.48
N SER A 40 17.23 -4.00 -42.27
CA SER A 40 16.55 -5.29 -42.11
C SER A 40 17.57 -6.44 -42.10
N GLY A 41 17.51 -7.27 -41.07
CA GLY A 41 18.16 -8.57 -41.03
C GLY A 41 17.20 -9.62 -40.49
N LEU A 42 16.49 -10.28 -41.39
CA LEU A 42 15.73 -11.50 -41.13
C LEU A 42 16.71 -12.66 -40.93
N LEU A 43 16.70 -13.25 -39.74
CA LEU A 43 17.17 -14.61 -39.54
C LEU A 43 16.16 -15.35 -38.69
N GLY A 44 15.36 -16.16 -39.37
CA GLY A 44 14.45 -17.11 -38.77
C GLY A 44 15.21 -18.24 -38.09
N LEU A 45 14.92 -18.47 -36.83
CA LEU A 45 15.26 -19.69 -36.11
C LEU A 45 13.96 -20.36 -35.67
N SER A 46 13.59 -21.39 -36.42
CA SER A 46 12.52 -22.32 -36.09
C SER A 46 12.99 -23.26 -34.98
N LEU A 47 12.30 -23.26 -33.85
CA LEU A 47 12.45 -24.27 -32.81
C LEU A 47 11.47 -25.42 -33.05
N PRO A 48 11.92 -26.70 -32.95
CA PRO A 48 11.06 -27.85 -33.19
C PRO A 48 10.10 -28.08 -32.02
N ARG A 49 8.84 -28.31 -32.37
CA ARG A 49 7.79 -28.80 -31.50
C ARG A 49 8.17 -30.19 -30.98
N ARG A 50 8.41 -30.31 -29.67
CA ARG A 50 8.52 -31.60 -29.00
C ARG A 50 7.10 -32.10 -28.72
N THR A 51 6.69 -33.08 -29.47
CA THR A 51 5.50 -33.92 -29.26
C THR A 51 5.78 -34.83 -28.06
N ALA A 52 5.05 -34.64 -26.97
CA ALA A 52 5.06 -35.56 -25.82
C ALA A 52 4.09 -36.72 -26.13
N LEU A 53 4.64 -37.90 -26.32
CA LEU A 53 3.91 -39.17 -26.39
C LEU A 53 3.49 -39.55 -24.95
N ILE A 54 2.22 -39.55 -24.66
CA ILE A 54 1.63 -40.13 -23.47
C ILE A 54 1.45 -41.64 -23.73
N ALA A 55 2.31 -42.44 -23.11
CA ALA A 55 2.12 -43.88 -23.04
C ALA A 55 1.15 -44.24 -21.93
N SER A 56 -0.05 -44.67 -22.29
CA SER A 56 -1.03 -45.25 -21.37
C SER A 56 -0.65 -46.69 -21.02
N LEU A 57 -0.23 -46.95 -19.79
CA LEU A 57 -0.14 -48.30 -19.23
C LEU A 57 -1.48 -48.65 -18.59
N ALA A 58 -2.16 -49.62 -19.16
CA ALA A 58 -3.30 -50.29 -18.54
C ALA A 58 -2.78 -51.46 -17.66
N PRO A 59 -3.29 -51.66 -16.43
CA PRO A 59 -2.96 -52.85 -15.66
C PRO A 59 -3.84 -54.03 -16.08
N LEU A 60 -3.20 -55.14 -16.46
CA LEU A 60 -3.79 -56.46 -16.62
C LEU A 60 -4.20 -57.02 -15.24
N LEU A 61 -5.47 -57.34 -15.09
CA LEU A 61 -5.96 -58.16 -14.00
C LEU A 61 -5.87 -59.65 -14.37
N PRO A 62 -5.37 -60.53 -13.51
CA PRO A 62 -5.50 -61.95 -13.72
C PRO A 62 -6.86 -62.45 -13.22
N GLN A 63 -7.59 -63.11 -14.11
CA GLN A 63 -8.73 -63.97 -13.78
C GLN A 63 -8.20 -65.27 -13.13
N ALA A 64 -8.65 -65.57 -11.92
CA ALA A 64 -8.47 -66.88 -11.32
C ALA A 64 -9.83 -67.66 -11.27
N ALA A 65 -9.70 -68.88 -11.71
CA ALA A 65 -10.76 -69.81 -12.04
C ALA A 65 -11.54 -70.41 -10.84
N LEU A 66 -12.75 -70.84 -11.16
CA LEU A 66 -13.64 -71.70 -10.36
C LEU A 66 -13.02 -73.07 -10.02
N ALA A 67 -13.34 -73.58 -8.83
CA ALA A 67 -13.95 -74.87 -8.54
C ALA A 67 -13.59 -75.34 -7.13
N ARG A 68 -14.43 -75.70 -6.24
CA ARG A 68 -15.03 -77.03 -6.10
C ARG A 68 -15.77 -77.15 -4.76
N THR A 69 -16.91 -77.79 -4.82
CA THR A 69 -17.76 -78.31 -3.79
C THR A 69 -16.97 -79.17 -2.78
N GLY A 70 -17.29 -79.00 -1.49
CA GLY A 70 -16.93 -79.90 -0.40
C GLY A 70 -17.83 -79.69 0.81
N THR A 71 -18.62 -80.77 1.11
CA THR A 71 -19.59 -80.92 2.17
C THR A 71 -18.98 -80.93 3.58
N GLY A 72 -19.62 -80.20 4.48
CA GLY A 72 -19.87 -80.62 5.85
C GLY A 72 -18.79 -80.46 6.91
N ALA A 73 -18.99 -79.54 7.84
CA ALA A 73 -18.87 -79.78 9.30
C ALA A 73 -19.33 -78.52 10.04
N HIS A 74 -20.27 -78.69 10.94
CA HIS A 74 -20.70 -77.63 11.87
C HIS A 74 -19.55 -77.30 12.84
N THR A 75 -18.99 -76.10 12.71
CA THR A 75 -18.07 -75.55 13.70
C THR A 75 -18.59 -74.20 14.14
N SER A 76 -18.77 -74.08 15.43
CA SER A 76 -19.26 -72.87 16.11
C SER A 76 -18.61 -71.59 15.60
N LEU A 77 -19.41 -70.64 15.15
CA LEU A 77 -18.99 -69.30 14.78
C LEU A 77 -18.51 -68.56 16.02
N SER A 78 -17.20 -68.51 16.15
CA SER A 78 -16.53 -67.50 17.01
C SER A 78 -16.88 -66.12 16.43
N THR A 79 -17.62 -65.33 17.19
CA THR A 79 -17.87 -63.91 16.87
C THR A 79 -16.54 -63.18 16.79
N HIS A 80 -16.11 -62.91 15.56
CA HIS A 80 -15.00 -62.01 15.33
C HIS A 80 -15.45 -60.62 15.78
N SER A 81 -14.87 -60.16 16.88
CA SER A 81 -14.94 -58.79 17.30
C SER A 81 -14.45 -57.93 16.12
N HIS A 82 -15.34 -57.19 15.49
CA HIS A 82 -14.97 -56.18 14.53
C HIS A 82 -14.07 -55.15 15.25
N ASN A 83 -12.81 -55.22 14.99
CA ASN A 83 -11.85 -54.25 15.43
C ASN A 83 -12.21 -52.94 14.64
N THR A 84 -13.10 -52.13 15.21
CA THR A 84 -13.42 -50.82 14.67
C THR A 84 -12.13 -50.01 14.65
N LEU A 85 -11.57 -49.85 13.45
CA LEU A 85 -10.46 -48.92 13.25
C LEU A 85 -10.96 -47.52 13.64
N HIS A 86 -10.55 -47.08 14.83
CA HIS A 86 -10.80 -45.71 15.20
C HIS A 86 -10.01 -44.82 14.26
N ALA A 87 -10.69 -43.91 13.58
CA ALA A 87 -10.00 -42.86 12.82
C ALA A 87 -9.00 -42.16 13.74
N PRO A 88 -7.79 -41.86 13.25
CA PRO A 88 -6.79 -41.20 14.06
C PRO A 88 -7.35 -39.88 14.60
N ALA A 89 -7.12 -39.62 15.88
CA ALA A 89 -7.53 -38.36 16.49
C ALA A 89 -6.85 -37.19 15.76
N ILE A 90 -7.65 -36.27 15.25
CA ILE A 90 -7.14 -35.03 14.65
C ILE A 90 -6.56 -34.19 15.78
N ILE A 91 -5.25 -34.16 15.89
CA ILE A 91 -4.56 -33.24 16.80
C ILE A 91 -4.67 -31.85 16.18
N ARG A 92 -5.61 -31.04 16.68
CA ARG A 92 -5.69 -29.63 16.32
C ARG A 92 -4.56 -28.90 17.01
N GLY A 93 -3.60 -28.40 16.23
CA GLY A 93 -2.61 -27.45 16.72
C GLY A 93 -3.29 -26.19 17.28
N ALA A 94 -2.57 -25.39 18.07
CA ALA A 94 -3.08 -24.08 18.50
C ALA A 94 -3.45 -23.25 17.28
N ALA A 95 -4.57 -22.53 17.37
CA ALA A 95 -4.97 -21.62 16.29
C ALA A 95 -3.84 -20.61 16.01
N PRO A 96 -3.53 -20.33 14.76
CA PRO A 96 -2.51 -19.33 14.45
C PRO A 96 -2.92 -17.98 15.07
N PRO A 97 -1.92 -17.16 15.48
CA PRO A 97 -2.22 -15.85 16.06
C PRO A 97 -3.00 -14.98 15.07
N PRO A 98 -3.83 -14.04 15.56
CA PRO A 98 -4.52 -13.10 14.69
C PRO A 98 -3.53 -12.37 13.76
N PRO A 99 -3.93 -12.04 12.51
CA PRO A 99 -3.06 -11.32 11.60
C PRO A 99 -2.67 -9.95 12.17
N LEU A 100 -1.43 -9.53 11.89
CA LEU A 100 -0.91 -8.24 12.29
C LEU A 100 -1.12 -7.23 11.16
N VAL A 101 -1.84 -6.15 11.46
CA VAL A 101 -1.94 -4.97 10.61
C VAL A 101 -0.94 -3.94 11.11
N MET A 102 0.04 -3.58 10.27
CA MET A 102 0.97 -2.49 10.54
C MET A 102 0.40 -1.22 9.94
N LEU A 103 0.19 -0.21 10.77
CA LEU A 103 -0.21 1.13 10.36
C LEU A 103 1.02 2.04 10.35
N ASP A 104 1.15 2.82 9.29
CA ASP A 104 2.25 3.74 9.11
C ASP A 104 1.70 5.16 8.97
N PRO A 105 1.64 5.93 10.07
CA PRO A 105 1.35 7.37 9.96
C PRO A 105 2.48 8.06 9.22
N GLY A 106 2.21 8.62 8.03
CA GLY A 106 3.20 9.31 7.20
C GLY A 106 3.90 10.45 7.95
N HIS A 107 5.12 10.77 7.51
CA HIS A 107 5.92 11.90 8.05
C HIS A 107 6.28 11.77 9.53
N GLY A 108 6.53 12.91 10.21
CA GLY A 108 6.82 12.96 11.65
C GLY A 108 8.15 13.62 11.99
N GLY A 109 8.27 14.16 13.19
CA GLY A 109 9.45 14.86 13.67
C GLY A 109 9.78 16.08 12.81
N LYS A 110 10.94 16.08 12.15
CA LYS A 110 11.43 17.17 11.28
C LYS A 110 10.65 17.25 9.96
N ASP A 111 10.04 16.17 9.53
CA ASP A 111 9.22 16.11 8.33
C ASP A 111 7.78 16.47 8.67
N PRO A 112 7.29 17.65 8.27
CA PRO A 112 5.92 18.07 8.55
C PRO A 112 4.91 17.39 7.63
N GLY A 113 5.34 16.82 6.48
CA GLY A 113 4.48 16.50 5.35
C GLY A 113 3.92 17.75 4.70
N ALA A 114 2.81 17.62 4.04
CA ALA A 114 2.06 18.74 3.48
C ALA A 114 1.62 19.72 4.57
N VAL A 115 1.65 21.02 4.21
CA VAL A 115 1.13 22.10 5.05
C VAL A 115 -0.19 22.57 4.45
N GLY A 116 -1.27 22.35 5.18
CA GLY A 116 -2.61 22.73 4.76
C GLY A 116 -2.81 24.23 4.69
N TYR A 117 -3.91 24.62 4.08
CA TYR A 117 -4.26 26.04 3.88
C TYR A 117 -4.32 26.84 5.19
N SER A 118 -4.75 26.20 6.30
CA SER A 118 -4.83 26.83 7.62
C SER A 118 -3.56 26.62 8.48
N GLY A 119 -2.48 26.10 7.89
CA GLY A 119 -1.24 25.79 8.61
C GLY A 119 -1.25 24.44 9.35
N THR A 120 -2.22 23.58 9.05
CA THR A 120 -2.26 22.22 9.60
C THR A 120 -1.16 21.37 8.97
N TYR A 121 -0.38 20.64 9.77
CA TYR A 121 0.63 19.71 9.28
C TYR A 121 0.03 18.32 9.04
N GLU A 122 0.37 17.72 7.92
CA GLU A 122 -0.04 16.36 7.55
C GLU A 122 0.35 15.32 8.60
N LYS A 123 1.56 15.40 9.16
CA LYS A 123 2.03 14.47 10.18
C LYS A 123 1.10 14.34 11.39
N HIS A 124 0.38 15.40 11.75
CA HIS A 124 -0.59 15.37 12.85
C HIS A 124 -1.91 14.73 12.42
N VAL A 125 -2.31 14.94 11.17
CA VAL A 125 -3.53 14.35 10.60
C VAL A 125 -3.34 12.85 10.44
N SER A 126 -2.23 12.42 9.86
CA SER A 126 -1.90 11.00 9.63
C SER A 126 -1.78 10.24 10.96
N GLU A 127 -1.12 10.84 11.99
CA GLU A 127 -1.01 10.25 13.32
C GLU A 127 -2.37 10.08 13.97
N ALA A 128 -3.20 11.13 13.97
CA ALA A 128 -4.53 11.08 14.58
C ALA A 128 -5.48 10.11 13.87
N ALA A 129 -5.38 9.98 12.54
CA ALA A 129 -6.18 9.04 11.76
C ALA A 129 -5.73 7.59 11.99
N ALA A 130 -4.42 7.34 12.05
CA ALA A 130 -3.86 6.02 12.33
C ALA A 130 -4.21 5.54 13.74
N ALA A 131 -4.12 6.41 14.76
CA ALA A 131 -4.53 6.08 16.13
C ALA A 131 -6.02 5.73 16.21
N GLU A 132 -6.87 6.42 15.46
CA GLU A 132 -8.30 6.08 15.40
C GLU A 132 -8.55 4.74 14.68
N LEU A 133 -7.83 4.46 13.60
CA LEU A 133 -7.92 3.16 12.92
C LEU A 133 -7.41 2.02 13.80
N GLU A 134 -6.29 2.21 14.50
CA GLU A 134 -5.80 1.26 15.52
C GLU A 134 -6.87 0.93 16.53
N ARG A 135 -7.47 1.95 17.15
CA ARG A 135 -8.53 1.78 18.14
C ARG A 135 -9.70 0.96 17.60
N GLN A 136 -10.13 1.24 16.36
CA GLN A 136 -11.26 0.54 15.73
C GLN A 136 -10.90 -0.91 15.35
N LEU A 137 -9.70 -1.18 14.85
CA LEU A 137 -9.25 -2.54 14.53
C LEU A 137 -9.13 -3.39 15.80
N LEU A 138 -8.49 -2.86 16.86
CA LEU A 138 -8.33 -3.55 18.14
C LEU A 138 -9.70 -3.86 18.78
N ALA A 139 -10.66 -2.96 18.68
CA ALA A 139 -12.00 -3.17 19.20
C ALA A 139 -12.73 -4.37 18.55
N THR A 140 -12.31 -4.82 17.38
CA THR A 140 -12.88 -6.02 16.73
C THR A 140 -12.44 -7.34 17.38
N GLY A 141 -11.31 -7.35 18.09
CA GLY A 141 -10.67 -8.56 18.64
C GLY A 141 -10.10 -9.50 17.58
N ARG A 142 -10.13 -9.13 16.28
CA ARG A 142 -9.73 -10.01 15.16
C ARG A 142 -8.30 -9.81 14.70
N TYR A 143 -7.68 -8.69 15.08
CA TYR A 143 -6.38 -8.26 14.61
C TYR A 143 -5.45 -7.93 15.76
N ARG A 144 -4.16 -8.13 15.53
CA ARG A 144 -3.11 -7.40 16.22
C ARG A 144 -2.81 -6.15 15.39
N VAL A 145 -2.48 -5.06 16.05
CA VAL A 145 -2.14 -3.81 15.38
C VAL A 145 -0.82 -3.30 15.93
N ALA A 146 0.02 -2.76 15.07
CA ALA A 146 1.21 -2.03 15.45
C ALA A 146 1.32 -0.78 14.59
N LEU A 147 1.96 0.27 15.12
CA LEU A 147 2.24 1.52 14.42
C LEU A 147 3.74 1.66 14.23
N THR A 148 4.16 2.20 13.07
CA THR A 148 5.57 2.57 12.86
C THR A 148 5.97 3.70 13.81
N ARG A 149 5.07 4.65 14.07
CA ARG A 149 5.20 5.69 15.11
C ARG A 149 3.88 5.92 15.82
N SER A 150 3.96 6.23 17.10
CA SER A 150 2.85 6.64 17.97
C SER A 150 3.11 8.00 18.63
N SER A 151 4.05 8.76 18.09
CA SER A 151 4.43 10.10 18.54
C SER A 151 5.05 10.88 17.37
N ASP A 152 5.22 12.19 17.54
CA ASP A 152 5.82 13.06 16.53
C ASP A 152 7.35 12.82 16.42
N ARG A 153 7.73 11.73 15.77
CA ARG A 153 9.13 11.36 15.50
C ARG A 153 9.31 11.02 14.02
N PHE A 154 10.45 11.34 13.47
CA PHE A 154 10.84 10.97 12.13
C PHE A 154 11.30 9.51 12.06
N ILE A 155 10.84 8.78 11.05
CA ILE A 155 11.30 7.43 10.71
C ILE A 155 11.60 7.42 9.22
N PRO A 156 12.82 7.04 8.80
CA PRO A 156 13.16 6.89 7.39
C PRO A 156 12.24 5.89 6.68
N LEU A 157 12.01 6.09 5.38
CA LEU A 157 11.09 5.25 4.61
C LEU A 157 11.46 3.77 4.66
N GLU A 158 12.75 3.44 4.52
CA GLU A 158 13.23 2.05 4.65
C GLU A 158 12.99 1.49 6.05
N GLY A 159 13.20 2.28 7.09
CA GLY A 159 12.95 1.86 8.47
C GLY A 159 11.50 1.49 8.74
N ARG A 160 10.53 2.14 8.06
CA ARG A 160 9.10 1.76 8.14
C ARG A 160 8.85 0.39 7.53
N VAL A 161 9.48 0.10 6.38
CA VAL A 161 9.42 -1.22 5.73
C VAL A 161 10.07 -2.30 6.59
N GLU A 162 11.27 -2.02 7.12
CA GLU A 162 11.99 -2.94 8.03
C GLU A 162 11.18 -3.28 9.28
N MET A 163 10.51 -2.30 9.87
CA MET A 163 9.62 -2.53 11.01
C MET A 163 8.49 -3.49 10.66
N ALA A 164 7.84 -3.31 9.49
CA ALA A 164 6.78 -4.18 9.05
C ALA A 164 7.28 -5.62 8.84
N GLN A 165 8.44 -5.79 8.22
CA GLN A 165 9.07 -7.10 7.98
C GLN A 165 9.53 -7.77 9.29
N ALA A 166 10.19 -7.04 10.18
CA ALA A 166 10.67 -7.56 11.48
C ALA A 166 9.51 -8.06 12.34
N HIS A 167 8.34 -7.39 12.28
CA HIS A 167 7.14 -7.80 13.00
C HIS A 167 6.31 -8.84 12.26
N LYS A 168 6.72 -9.24 11.03
CA LYS A 168 5.97 -10.16 10.17
C LYS A 168 4.52 -9.70 9.99
N ALA A 169 4.34 -8.44 9.59
CA ALA A 169 3.03 -7.88 9.34
C ALA A 169 2.33 -8.66 8.22
N SER A 170 1.03 -8.90 8.39
CA SER A 170 0.19 -9.55 7.37
C SER A 170 -0.39 -8.53 6.38
N LEU A 171 -0.35 -7.25 6.72
CA LEU A 171 -0.81 -6.13 5.93
C LEU A 171 -0.12 -4.85 6.41
N PHE A 172 0.32 -4.00 5.47
CA PHE A 172 0.89 -2.68 5.75
C PHE A 172 0.03 -1.59 5.13
N ILE A 173 -0.32 -0.57 5.89
CA ILE A 173 -1.14 0.57 5.45
C ILE A 173 -0.44 1.86 5.84
N SER A 174 0.09 2.59 4.86
CA SER A 174 0.62 3.94 5.04
C SER A 174 -0.52 4.96 4.85
N MET A 175 -0.59 5.95 5.74
CA MET A 175 -1.71 6.90 5.83
C MET A 175 -1.19 8.31 5.66
N HIS A 176 -1.71 9.00 4.65
CA HIS A 176 -1.25 10.30 4.17
C HIS A 176 -2.40 11.27 3.88
N ALA A 177 -2.06 12.52 3.65
CA ALA A 177 -2.95 13.60 3.19
C ALA A 177 -2.12 14.69 2.49
N ASP A 178 -1.48 14.35 1.39
CA ASP A 178 -0.52 15.19 0.66
C ASP A 178 -1.13 16.51 0.14
N ALA A 179 -0.34 17.36 -0.44
CA ALA A 179 -0.76 18.59 -1.10
C ALA A 179 -0.38 18.58 -2.57
N LEU A 180 -1.32 18.97 -3.43
CA LEU A 180 -1.09 19.13 -4.85
C LEU A 180 -1.04 20.61 -5.21
N HIS A 181 -0.32 20.92 -6.29
CA HIS A 181 -0.25 22.29 -6.80
C HIS A 181 -1.64 22.82 -7.20
N ASP A 182 -2.48 21.97 -7.78
CA ASP A 182 -3.88 22.31 -8.06
C ASP A 182 -4.74 22.07 -6.81
N SER A 183 -5.10 23.15 -6.14
CA SER A 183 -5.96 23.12 -4.96
C SER A 183 -7.42 22.75 -5.23
N ALA A 184 -7.83 22.64 -6.49
CA ALA A 184 -9.16 22.14 -6.86
C ALA A 184 -9.26 20.61 -6.73
N VAL A 185 -8.14 19.90 -6.79
CA VAL A 185 -8.08 18.45 -6.61
C VAL A 185 -8.44 18.09 -5.18
N ARG A 186 -9.37 17.14 -5.04
CA ARG A 186 -9.89 16.71 -3.74
C ARG A 186 -10.39 15.27 -3.77
N GLY A 187 -10.52 14.69 -2.58
CA GLY A 187 -11.02 13.34 -2.36
C GLY A 187 -9.91 12.33 -2.12
N ALA A 188 -10.26 11.22 -1.49
CA ALA A 188 -9.32 10.17 -1.14
C ALA A 188 -8.88 9.34 -2.35
N SER A 189 -7.70 8.74 -2.25
CA SER A 189 -7.14 7.81 -3.23
C SER A 189 -6.27 6.75 -2.55
N VAL A 190 -6.02 5.65 -3.26
CA VAL A 190 -5.24 4.52 -2.75
C VAL A 190 -4.19 4.15 -3.78
N TYR A 191 -2.98 3.92 -3.30
CA TYR A 191 -1.83 3.65 -4.15
C TYR A 191 -1.22 2.28 -3.84
N THR A 192 -0.80 1.59 -4.89
CA THR A 192 -0.03 0.35 -4.82
C THR A 192 1.33 0.53 -5.50
N LEU A 193 2.27 -0.34 -5.16
CA LEU A 193 3.61 -0.28 -5.72
C LEU A 193 3.64 -0.74 -7.17
N ALA A 194 4.26 0.05 -8.05
CA ALA A 194 4.65 -0.33 -9.42
C ALA A 194 5.90 0.42 -9.85
N GLY A 195 6.60 -0.08 -10.85
CA GLY A 195 7.79 0.57 -11.40
C GLY A 195 7.51 1.86 -12.18
N ALA A 196 6.28 2.02 -12.70
CA ALA A 196 5.82 3.23 -13.40
C ALA A 196 4.59 3.81 -12.69
N ALA A 197 4.42 5.12 -12.77
CA ALA A 197 3.25 5.79 -12.23
C ALA A 197 2.05 5.69 -13.19
N SER A 198 0.83 5.63 -12.65
CA SER A 198 -0.43 5.61 -13.40
C SER A 198 -0.60 6.85 -14.28
N ASP A 199 -0.15 8.00 -13.80
CA ASP A 199 -0.26 9.31 -14.44
C ASP A 199 0.74 10.30 -13.84
N SER A 200 0.84 11.49 -14.44
CA SER A 200 1.77 12.53 -14.00
C SER A 200 1.50 13.04 -12.58
N GLN A 201 0.23 13.14 -12.17
CA GLN A 201 -0.15 13.55 -10.82
C GLN A 201 0.35 12.52 -9.79
N THR A 202 0.13 11.24 -10.07
CA THR A 202 0.63 10.14 -9.21
C THR A 202 2.16 10.10 -9.14
N ALA A 203 2.84 10.42 -10.26
CA ALA A 203 4.30 10.54 -10.26
C ALA A 203 4.80 11.66 -9.35
N MET A 204 4.11 12.80 -9.34
CA MET A 204 4.44 13.93 -8.46
C MET A 204 4.23 13.58 -6.99
N ILE A 205 3.12 12.93 -6.63
CA ILE A 205 2.86 12.46 -5.27
C ILE A 205 3.96 11.48 -4.82
N ALA A 206 4.28 10.48 -5.65
CA ALA A 206 5.33 9.53 -5.31
C ALA A 206 6.72 10.19 -5.17
N GLN A 207 7.01 11.22 -5.94
CA GLN A 207 8.23 12.00 -5.81
C GLN A 207 8.25 12.81 -4.50
N SER A 208 7.13 13.44 -4.14
CA SER A 208 6.96 14.16 -2.86
C SER A 208 7.21 13.22 -1.69
N GLU A 209 6.48 12.12 -1.63
CA GLU A 209 6.58 11.12 -0.57
C GLU A 209 7.97 10.48 -0.46
N ASN A 210 8.58 10.13 -1.59
CA ASN A 210 9.92 9.55 -1.60
C ASN A 210 11.02 10.56 -1.19
N SER A 211 10.74 11.86 -1.20
CA SER A 211 11.66 12.90 -0.74
C SER A 211 11.66 13.10 0.78
N ALA A 212 10.77 12.46 1.51
CA ALA A 212 10.67 12.53 2.98
C ALA A 212 12.01 12.24 3.68
N ASP A 213 12.82 11.33 3.13
CA ASP A 213 14.13 10.98 3.69
C ASP A 213 15.14 12.15 3.70
N LEU A 214 14.93 13.19 2.88
CA LEU A 214 15.77 14.40 2.91
C LEU A 214 15.68 15.13 4.26
N PHE A 215 14.58 14.99 4.98
CA PHE A 215 14.41 15.53 6.33
C PHE A 215 15.18 14.73 7.39
N GLY A 216 15.61 13.50 7.08
CA GLY A 216 16.37 12.63 7.99
C GLY A 216 17.77 13.12 8.30
N GLY A 217 18.32 14.03 7.49
CA GLY A 217 19.67 14.58 7.61
C GLY A 217 20.73 13.72 6.88
N PRO A 218 22.02 14.03 7.05
CA PRO A 218 23.10 13.48 6.22
C PRO A 218 23.36 11.97 6.39
N HIS A 219 22.78 11.34 7.38
CA HIS A 219 22.90 9.89 7.63
C HIS A 219 21.79 9.07 6.98
N VAL A 220 20.78 9.72 6.43
CA VAL A 220 19.70 9.06 5.68
C VAL A 220 19.95 9.27 4.20
N HIS A 221 20.24 8.20 3.49
CA HIS A 221 20.50 8.24 2.05
C HIS A 221 19.18 7.97 1.31
N ALA A 222 18.69 8.96 0.61
CA ALA A 222 17.56 8.76 -0.30
C ALA A 222 17.96 7.78 -1.41
N THR A 223 17.14 6.80 -1.65
CA THR A 223 17.34 5.80 -2.71
C THR A 223 17.17 6.44 -4.08
N SER A 224 18.10 6.20 -5.03
CA SER A 224 17.97 6.75 -6.39
C SER A 224 16.75 6.18 -7.12
N PRO A 225 16.17 6.90 -8.11
CA PRO A 225 15.01 6.42 -8.88
C PRO A 225 15.23 5.06 -9.53
N GLU A 226 16.45 4.78 -10.02
CA GLU A 226 16.81 3.50 -10.65
C GLU A 226 16.77 2.37 -9.63
N VAL A 227 17.32 2.58 -8.44
CA VAL A 227 17.26 1.61 -7.34
C VAL A 227 15.83 1.40 -6.88
N GLN A 228 15.02 2.45 -6.84
CA GLN A 228 13.59 2.34 -6.51
C GLN A 228 12.84 1.43 -7.49
N GLN A 229 13.11 1.54 -8.79
CA GLN A 229 12.51 0.68 -9.81
C GLN A 229 12.94 -0.78 -9.67
N ILE A 230 14.23 -1.03 -9.44
CA ILE A 230 14.74 -2.39 -9.21
C ILE A 230 14.05 -3.03 -8.01
N LEU A 231 13.99 -2.33 -6.89
CA LEU A 231 13.34 -2.84 -5.67
C LEU A 231 11.85 -3.12 -5.89
N ALA A 232 11.15 -2.24 -6.62
CA ALA A 232 9.76 -2.47 -6.98
C ALA A 232 9.55 -3.74 -7.83
N SER A 233 10.53 -4.12 -8.65
CA SER A 233 10.47 -5.34 -9.47
C SER A 233 10.66 -6.64 -8.67
N LEU A 234 11.25 -6.56 -7.47
CA LEU A 234 11.50 -7.71 -6.60
C LEU A 234 10.28 -8.13 -5.78
N VAL A 235 9.24 -7.29 -5.71
CA VAL A 235 8.00 -7.62 -5.01
C VAL A 235 7.29 -8.78 -5.71
N SER A 236 6.96 -9.81 -4.94
CA SER A 236 6.33 -11.02 -5.47
C SER A 236 4.97 -10.73 -6.12
N GLU A 237 4.60 -11.55 -7.11
CA GLU A 237 3.30 -11.41 -7.77
C GLU A 237 2.13 -11.64 -6.80
N GLU A 238 2.30 -12.52 -5.82
CA GLU A 238 1.30 -12.75 -4.78
C GLU A 238 1.10 -11.51 -3.90
N THR A 239 2.19 -10.86 -3.48
CA THR A 239 2.16 -9.61 -2.73
C THR A 239 1.47 -8.50 -3.52
N ARG A 240 1.74 -8.38 -4.83
CA ARG A 240 1.07 -7.40 -5.69
C ARG A 240 -0.43 -7.64 -5.79
N ARG A 241 -0.86 -8.91 -5.96
CA ARG A 241 -2.28 -9.26 -5.96
C ARG A 241 -2.94 -8.93 -4.62
N GLY A 242 -2.28 -9.25 -3.51
CA GLY A 242 -2.74 -8.89 -2.18
C GLY A 242 -2.89 -7.38 -2.00
N SER A 243 -1.89 -6.59 -2.45
CA SER A 243 -1.93 -5.13 -2.42
C SER A 243 -3.07 -4.56 -3.28
N THR A 244 -3.25 -5.07 -4.49
CA THR A 244 -4.38 -4.69 -5.36
C THR A 244 -5.72 -5.05 -4.72
N HIS A 245 -5.79 -6.22 -4.08
CA HIS A 245 -7.02 -6.66 -3.42
C HIS A 245 -7.41 -5.71 -2.28
N ILE A 246 -6.49 -5.41 -1.35
CA ILE A 246 -6.80 -4.47 -0.25
C ILE A 246 -7.09 -3.06 -0.78
N ALA A 247 -6.37 -2.56 -1.81
CA ALA A 247 -6.65 -1.27 -2.41
C ALA A 247 -8.10 -1.18 -2.92
N ASN A 248 -8.58 -2.20 -3.62
CA ASN A 248 -9.95 -2.26 -4.12
C ASN A 248 -10.98 -2.33 -2.96
N GLN A 249 -10.68 -3.03 -1.86
CA GLN A 249 -11.54 -3.05 -0.68
C GLN A 249 -11.63 -1.67 -0.01
N VAL A 250 -10.51 -0.93 0.07
CA VAL A 250 -10.49 0.44 0.61
C VAL A 250 -11.32 1.37 -0.27
N VAL A 251 -11.08 1.38 -1.58
CA VAL A 251 -11.86 2.19 -2.53
C VAL A 251 -13.35 1.89 -2.41
N SER A 252 -13.74 0.62 -2.42
CA SER A 252 -15.14 0.21 -2.28
C SER A 252 -15.76 0.69 -0.96
N SER A 253 -14.99 0.67 0.14
CA SER A 253 -15.47 1.13 1.45
C SER A 253 -15.64 2.64 1.51
N PHE A 254 -14.81 3.38 0.76
CA PHE A 254 -14.84 4.83 0.73
C PHE A 254 -15.99 5.39 -0.11
N GLN A 255 -16.36 4.70 -1.21
CA GLN A 255 -17.34 5.19 -2.20
C GLN A 255 -18.65 5.71 -1.60
N SER A 256 -19.14 5.10 -0.54
CA SER A 256 -20.41 5.47 0.10
C SER A 256 -20.26 6.45 1.28
N ARG A 257 -19.04 6.82 1.66
CA ARG A 257 -18.76 7.54 2.91
C ARG A 257 -18.00 8.84 2.74
N ILE A 258 -17.05 8.87 1.81
CA ILE A 258 -16.19 10.04 1.58
C ILE A 258 -16.03 10.29 0.08
N SER A 259 -15.65 11.52 -0.27
CA SER A 259 -15.31 11.86 -1.66
C SER A 259 -14.06 11.11 -2.09
N LEU A 260 -14.09 10.60 -3.31
CA LEU A 260 -12.95 9.95 -3.95
C LEU A 260 -12.43 10.79 -5.11
N LEU A 261 -11.13 10.69 -5.34
CA LEU A 261 -10.51 11.17 -6.57
C LEU A 261 -11.06 10.38 -7.77
N SER A 262 -11.10 11.00 -8.95
CA SER A 262 -11.36 10.24 -10.19
C SER A 262 -10.26 9.17 -10.35
N HIS A 263 -10.65 7.92 -10.67
CA HIS A 263 -9.73 6.79 -10.70
C HIS A 263 -8.93 6.65 -9.38
N PRO A 264 -9.61 6.32 -8.27
CA PRO A 264 -9.02 6.43 -6.94
C PRO A 264 -7.98 5.36 -6.62
N HIS A 265 -7.93 4.23 -7.35
CA HIS A 265 -6.84 3.25 -7.25
C HIS A 265 -5.80 3.53 -8.32
N ARG A 266 -4.59 3.87 -7.89
CA ARG A 266 -3.44 4.24 -8.71
C ARG A 266 -2.19 3.48 -8.28
N HIS A 267 -1.09 3.66 -9.00
CA HIS A 267 0.17 3.01 -8.66
C HIS A 267 1.38 3.87 -9.06
N ALA A 268 2.47 3.75 -8.30
CA ALA A 268 3.78 4.32 -8.61
C ALA A 268 4.88 3.66 -7.77
N ALA A 269 6.14 4.12 -7.92
CA ALA A 269 7.30 3.60 -7.23
C ALA A 269 7.45 4.23 -5.82
N PHE A 270 6.47 4.02 -4.94
CA PHE A 270 6.55 4.46 -3.54
C PHE A 270 7.55 3.63 -2.75
N VAL A 271 8.54 4.29 -2.15
CA VAL A 271 9.60 3.62 -1.36
C VAL A 271 9.02 2.89 -0.16
N VAL A 272 8.06 3.48 0.52
CA VAL A 272 7.43 2.91 1.72
C VAL A 272 6.62 1.62 1.45
N LEU A 273 6.28 1.33 0.19
CA LEU A 273 5.51 0.14 -0.20
C LEU A 273 6.37 -1.03 -0.70
N LYS A 274 7.69 -1.01 -0.49
CA LYS A 274 8.64 -1.98 -1.07
C LYS A 274 8.75 -3.31 -0.30
N ALA A 275 7.96 -3.57 0.71
CA ALA A 275 7.99 -4.86 1.38
C ALA A 275 7.73 -5.99 0.37
N ALA A 276 8.70 -6.88 0.19
CA ALA A 276 8.67 -7.90 -0.87
C ALA A 276 7.57 -8.95 -0.65
N ASP A 277 7.22 -9.18 0.60
CA ASP A 277 6.39 -10.28 1.08
C ASP A 277 5.15 -9.82 1.86
N ILE A 278 4.92 -8.49 1.98
CA ILE A 278 3.79 -7.93 2.73
C ILE A 278 2.90 -7.13 1.80
N PRO A 279 1.62 -7.52 1.60
CA PRO A 279 0.65 -6.68 0.91
C PRO A 279 0.59 -5.29 1.52
N SER A 280 0.79 -4.25 0.68
CA SER A 280 1.01 -2.88 1.15
C SER A 280 0.22 -1.89 0.31
N VAL A 281 -0.38 -0.89 0.96
CA VAL A 281 -1.07 0.24 0.32
C VAL A 281 -0.70 1.56 1.00
N LEU A 282 -0.68 2.64 0.21
CA LEU A 282 -0.67 4.00 0.71
C LEU A 282 -2.05 4.61 0.45
N VAL A 283 -2.61 5.24 1.46
CA VAL A 283 -3.95 5.84 1.43
C VAL A 283 -3.83 7.33 1.63
N GLU A 284 -4.14 8.10 0.58
CA GLU A 284 -4.40 9.52 0.70
C GLU A 284 -5.83 9.71 1.17
N MET A 285 -6.02 10.24 2.35
CA MET A 285 -7.33 10.43 2.97
C MET A 285 -8.07 11.68 2.43
N GLY A 286 -7.41 12.48 1.64
CA GLY A 286 -7.79 13.76 1.04
C GLY A 286 -6.55 14.61 0.84
N PHE A 287 -6.69 15.82 0.30
CA PHE A 287 -5.54 16.69 0.00
C PHE A 287 -5.54 17.95 0.87
N MET A 288 -4.43 18.18 1.59
CA MET A 288 -4.24 19.35 2.46
C MET A 288 -4.23 20.68 1.69
N SER A 289 -3.92 20.66 0.38
CA SER A 289 -4.05 21.81 -0.52
C SER A 289 -5.50 22.22 -0.79
N ASN A 290 -6.47 21.32 -0.60
CA ASN A 290 -7.89 21.61 -0.78
C ASN A 290 -8.54 22.02 0.56
N ARG A 291 -9.15 23.21 0.60
CA ARG A 291 -9.77 23.74 1.84
C ARG A 291 -10.83 22.83 2.45
N SER A 292 -11.64 22.17 1.60
CA SER A 292 -12.73 21.32 2.07
C SER A 292 -12.18 20.01 2.66
N ASP A 293 -11.15 19.43 2.02
CA ASP A 293 -10.52 18.20 2.49
C ASP A 293 -9.74 18.47 3.79
N GLU A 294 -8.93 19.55 3.85
CA GLU A 294 -8.25 19.94 5.08
C GLU A 294 -9.23 20.16 6.23
N ALA A 295 -10.32 20.92 6.00
CA ALA A 295 -11.33 21.17 7.02
C ALA A 295 -11.99 19.87 7.51
N ALA A 296 -12.24 18.91 6.63
CA ALA A 296 -12.77 17.60 6.97
C ALA A 296 -11.74 16.78 7.77
N LEU A 297 -10.49 16.70 7.31
CA LEU A 297 -9.41 15.93 7.95
C LEU A 297 -9.07 16.43 9.37
N ARG A 298 -9.27 17.70 9.64
CA ARG A 298 -9.13 18.28 10.98
C ARG A 298 -10.21 17.79 11.97
N GLN A 299 -11.36 17.36 11.47
CA GLN A 299 -12.48 16.92 12.31
C GLN A 299 -12.31 15.47 12.76
N ALA A 300 -12.37 15.22 14.07
CA ALA A 300 -12.27 13.87 14.63
C ALA A 300 -13.37 12.95 14.07
N GLY A 301 -14.60 13.44 13.90
CA GLY A 301 -15.71 12.67 13.32
C GLY A 301 -15.44 12.20 11.90
N HIS A 302 -14.81 13.04 11.06
CA HIS A 302 -14.43 12.66 9.69
C HIS A 302 -13.33 11.60 9.71
N ARG A 303 -12.28 11.77 10.53
CA ARG A 303 -11.23 10.76 10.69
C ARG A 303 -11.77 9.43 11.20
N ALA A 304 -12.75 9.46 12.12
CA ALA A 304 -13.40 8.25 12.59
C ALA A 304 -14.21 7.54 11.48
N MET A 305 -14.84 8.30 10.59
CA MET A 305 -15.55 7.76 9.43
C MET A 305 -14.57 7.14 8.42
N VAL A 306 -13.45 7.79 8.13
CA VAL A 306 -12.36 7.26 7.28
C VAL A 306 -11.81 5.97 7.88
N ALA A 307 -11.46 5.99 9.18
CA ALA A 307 -10.96 4.81 9.89
C ALA A 307 -11.98 3.66 9.89
N GLY A 308 -13.28 3.95 10.07
CA GLY A 308 -14.33 2.95 10.00
C GLY A 308 -14.44 2.29 8.62
N ALA A 309 -14.30 3.08 7.56
CA ALA A 309 -14.29 2.55 6.21
C ALA A 309 -13.05 1.68 5.93
N MET A 310 -11.88 2.10 6.41
CA MET A 310 -10.65 1.31 6.29
C MET A 310 -10.71 0.02 7.11
N ARG A 311 -11.25 0.05 8.34
CA ARG A 311 -11.50 -1.17 9.12
C ARG A 311 -12.37 -2.16 8.36
N ASP A 312 -13.49 -1.70 7.77
CA ASP A 312 -14.38 -2.57 7.00
C ASP A 312 -13.69 -3.15 5.75
N ALA A 313 -12.76 -2.40 5.15
CA ALA A 313 -11.93 -2.89 4.04
C ALA A 313 -10.97 -4.00 4.51
N VAL A 314 -10.30 -3.80 5.65
CA VAL A 314 -9.42 -4.81 6.28
C VAL A 314 -10.21 -6.07 6.61
N ASP A 315 -11.43 -5.92 7.13
CA ASP A 315 -12.30 -7.05 7.44
C ASP A 315 -12.63 -7.89 6.20
N ARG A 316 -13.02 -7.23 5.11
CA ARG A 316 -13.31 -7.91 3.84
C ARG A 316 -12.07 -8.55 3.23
N TYR A 317 -10.94 -7.87 3.29
CA TYR A 317 -9.67 -8.39 2.81
C TYR A 317 -9.31 -9.72 3.47
N PHE A 318 -9.28 -9.79 4.80
CA PHE A 318 -8.93 -11.01 5.51
C PHE A 318 -10.03 -12.08 5.46
N ALA A 319 -11.29 -11.72 5.31
CA ALA A 319 -12.37 -12.69 5.12
C ALA A 319 -12.20 -13.48 3.81
N THR A 320 -11.83 -12.79 2.72
CA THR A 320 -11.66 -13.42 1.40
C THR A 320 -10.32 -14.16 1.27
N THR A 321 -9.25 -13.66 1.89
CA THR A 321 -7.92 -14.30 1.84
C THR A 321 -7.91 -15.64 2.60
N ARG A 322 -8.70 -15.80 3.66
CA ARG A 322 -8.83 -17.06 4.42
C ARG A 322 -9.57 -18.16 3.67
N ILE A 323 -10.43 -17.84 2.72
CA ILE A 323 -11.21 -18.81 1.95
C ILE A 323 -10.36 -19.47 0.86
N GLY A 324 -9.28 -18.84 0.41
CA GLY A 324 -8.39 -19.35 -0.64
C GLY A 324 -7.31 -20.34 -0.19
N VAL A 325 -7.25 -20.70 1.08
CA VAL A 325 -6.24 -21.60 1.69
C VAL A 325 -6.88 -22.88 2.24
N GLY A 326 -8.07 -23.22 1.76
CA GLY A 326 -8.80 -24.44 2.13
C GLY A 326 -8.69 -25.54 1.08
#